data_81e7d7f65b08f97a0b66fa7f4553a966
#
_entry.id   81e7d7f65b08f97a0b66fa7f4553a966
#
_cell.length_a   1.000
_cell.length_b   1.000
_cell.length_c   1.000
_cell.angle_alpha   90.00
_cell.angle_beta   90.00
_cell.angle_gamma   90.00
#
_symmetry.space_group_name_H-M   'P 1'
#
loop_
_entity.id
_entity.type
_entity.pdbx_description
1 polymer ?
#
loop_
_entity_poly.entity_id
_entity_poly.type
_entity_poly.pdbx_seq_one_letter_code
_entity_poly.pdbx_strand_id
1 'polypeptide(L)'
;MEVDAPDSGPACPSVTRPLGTFLAGVVLANSEFRHELESDIEPFKGLLLGLFFITVGAGVDFGILFGDFATIVGLTFGVIVVKGIVLYALARLFRLEGADRWLFTLGLAQAGEFGFVLLGFSLQNHAIPPELAATLSLVVALSMLLTPGLFILYDRHVLST
;
A
#
# COMPACT_ATOMS: atom_id res chain seq x y z
N MET A 1 -29.42 -35.13 23.16
CA MET A 1 -30.46 -34.39 22.42
C MET A 1 -29.93 -32.96 22.31
N GLU A 2 -29.00 -32.78 21.35
CA GLU A 2 -28.27 -31.55 21.07
C GLU A 2 -29.13 -30.74 20.13
N VAL A 3 -29.60 -29.60 20.59
CA VAL A 3 -30.42 -28.68 19.82
C VAL A 3 -29.46 -27.84 19.00
N ASP A 4 -29.28 -28.23 17.72
CA ASP A 4 -28.63 -27.39 16.72
C ASP A 4 -29.43 -26.09 16.57
N ALA A 5 -28.88 -25.00 17.12
CA ALA A 5 -29.37 -23.67 16.81
C ALA A 5 -28.89 -23.30 15.39
N PRO A 6 -29.81 -22.94 14.46
CA PRO A 6 -29.39 -22.46 13.15
C PRO A 6 -28.77 -21.05 13.30
N ASP A 7 -27.45 -21.00 13.24
CA ASP A 7 -26.69 -19.77 13.14
C ASP A 7 -26.80 -19.24 11.70
N SER A 8 -27.93 -18.67 11.38
CA SER A 8 -28.21 -18.01 10.10
C SER A 8 -28.50 -16.53 10.29
N GLY A 9 -27.52 -15.84 10.91
CA GLY A 9 -27.39 -14.41 10.69
C GLY A 9 -26.75 -14.21 9.31
N PRO A 10 -27.22 -13.24 8.48
CA PRO A 10 -26.57 -12.95 7.22
C PRO A 10 -25.12 -12.55 7.53
N ALA A 11 -24.17 -13.40 7.15
CA ALA A 11 -22.76 -13.10 7.21
C ALA A 11 -22.54 -11.83 6.37
N CYS A 12 -22.46 -10.67 7.03
CA CYS A 12 -22.03 -9.46 6.36
C CYS A 12 -20.63 -9.75 5.82
N PRO A 13 -20.45 -9.79 4.50
CA PRO A 13 -19.16 -10.14 3.92
C PRO A 13 -18.09 -9.16 4.45
N SER A 14 -16.94 -9.69 4.81
CA SER A 14 -15.78 -8.95 5.35
C SER A 14 -15.34 -7.76 4.49
N VAL A 15 -15.84 -7.67 3.27
CA VAL A 15 -15.66 -6.59 2.30
C VAL A 15 -16.37 -5.29 2.68
N THR A 16 -17.47 -5.37 3.43
CA THR A 16 -18.27 -4.20 3.80
C THR A 16 -17.57 -3.28 4.78
N ARG A 17 -16.66 -3.79 5.61
CA ARG A 17 -15.93 -2.97 6.62
C ARG A 17 -14.96 -1.96 5.98
N PRO A 18 -14.01 -2.37 5.11
CA PRO A 18 -13.11 -1.42 4.44
C PRO A 18 -13.86 -0.43 3.54
N LEU A 19 -14.90 -0.89 2.84
CA LEU A 19 -15.72 -0.03 1.99
C LEU A 19 -16.53 0.97 2.82
N GLY A 20 -17.08 0.55 3.95
CA GLY A 20 -17.81 1.40 4.87
C GLY A 20 -16.93 2.51 5.47
N THR A 21 -15.71 2.19 5.89
CA THR A 21 -14.75 3.19 6.40
C THR A 21 -14.29 4.16 5.32
N PHE A 22 -14.09 3.69 4.09
CA PHE A 22 -13.78 4.54 2.95
C PHE A 22 -14.93 5.53 2.65
N LEU A 23 -16.16 5.03 2.56
CA LEU A 23 -17.33 5.88 2.32
C LEU A 23 -17.55 6.89 3.44
N ALA A 24 -17.35 6.49 4.70
CA ALA A 24 -17.40 7.41 5.83
C ALA A 24 -16.37 8.53 5.68
N GLY A 25 -15.15 8.21 5.27
CA GLY A 25 -14.11 9.19 4.98
C GLY A 25 -14.49 10.16 3.86
N VAL A 26 -15.09 9.67 2.78
CA VAL A 26 -15.57 10.51 1.67
C VAL A 26 -16.67 11.48 2.11
N VAL A 27 -17.62 11.01 2.93
CA VAL A 27 -18.69 11.86 3.45
C VAL A 27 -18.14 12.93 4.40
N LEU A 28 -17.22 12.55 5.29
CA LEU A 28 -16.59 13.46 6.25
C LEU A 28 -15.65 14.46 5.57
N ALA A 29 -15.04 14.13 4.44
CA ALA A 29 -14.15 15.03 3.70
C ALA A 29 -14.79 16.34 3.26
N ASN A 30 -16.12 16.36 3.07
CA ASN A 30 -16.90 17.53 2.69
C ASN A 30 -17.63 18.19 3.87
N SER A 31 -17.39 17.74 5.11
CA SER A 31 -18.04 18.30 6.29
C SER A 31 -17.33 19.57 6.79
N GLU A 32 -18.07 20.43 7.45
CA GLU A 32 -17.52 21.63 8.12
C GLU A 32 -16.55 21.26 9.26
N PHE A 33 -16.70 20.06 9.84
CA PHE A 33 -15.87 19.52 10.92
C PHE A 33 -14.59 18.83 10.43
N ARG A 34 -14.28 18.90 9.15
CA ARG A 34 -13.11 18.25 8.55
C ARG A 34 -11.81 18.58 9.28
N HIS A 35 -11.57 19.86 9.56
CA HIS A 35 -10.32 20.31 10.19
C HIS A 35 -10.19 19.85 11.64
N GLU A 36 -11.29 19.77 12.39
CA GLU A 36 -11.29 19.24 13.76
C GLU A 36 -10.99 17.74 13.74
N LEU A 37 -11.64 16.99 12.84
CA LEU A 37 -11.41 15.56 12.68
C LEU A 37 -9.97 15.26 12.22
N GLU A 38 -9.42 16.04 11.28
CA GLU A 38 -8.03 15.91 10.86
C GLU A 38 -7.07 16.12 12.04
N SER A 39 -7.30 17.14 12.86
CA SER A 39 -6.49 17.45 14.04
C SER A 39 -6.55 16.36 15.11
N ASP A 40 -7.73 15.77 15.33
CA ASP A 40 -7.92 14.68 16.28
C ASP A 40 -7.29 13.36 15.82
N ILE A 41 -7.27 13.10 14.51
CA ILE A 41 -6.71 11.87 13.92
C ILE A 41 -5.20 11.96 13.74
N GLU A 42 -4.63 13.15 13.55
CA GLU A 42 -3.21 13.38 13.27
C GLU A 42 -2.25 12.64 14.22
N PRO A 43 -2.43 12.67 15.56
CA PRO A 43 -1.56 11.95 16.49
C PRO A 43 -1.60 10.41 16.32
N PHE A 44 -2.78 9.89 15.93
CA PHE A 44 -2.97 8.45 15.75
C PHE A 44 -2.46 7.93 14.42
N LYS A 45 -2.38 8.79 13.41
CA LYS A 45 -1.94 8.45 12.06
C LYS A 45 -0.53 7.86 12.04
N GLY A 46 0.41 8.48 12.74
CA GLY A 46 1.78 7.97 12.87
C GLY A 46 1.85 6.65 13.63
N LEU A 47 1.08 6.52 14.72
CA LEU A 47 1.00 5.30 15.51
C LEU A 47 0.43 4.13 14.69
N LEU A 48 -0.68 4.36 13.99
CA LEU A 48 -1.35 3.35 13.16
C LEU A 48 -0.48 2.94 11.97
N LEU A 49 0.22 3.90 11.37
CA LEU A 49 1.16 3.64 10.29
C LEU A 49 2.34 2.78 10.78
N GLY A 50 2.89 3.09 11.95
CA GLY A 50 3.94 2.30 12.59
C GLY A 50 3.48 0.87 12.89
N LEU A 51 2.27 0.71 13.47
CA LEU A 51 1.67 -0.59 13.73
C LEU A 51 1.43 -1.39 12.44
N PHE A 52 0.98 -0.73 11.39
CA PHE A 52 0.81 -1.32 10.06
C PHE A 52 2.13 -1.89 9.53
N PHE A 53 3.23 -1.11 9.57
CA PHE A 53 4.54 -1.60 9.10
C PHE A 53 5.10 -2.73 9.96
N ILE A 54 4.86 -2.72 11.28
CA ILE A 54 5.24 -3.82 12.17
C ILE A 54 4.47 -5.09 11.78
N THR A 55 3.17 -4.98 11.54
CA THR A 55 2.32 -6.12 11.15
C THR A 55 2.73 -6.69 9.79
N VAL A 56 3.00 -5.82 8.82
CA VAL A 56 3.47 -6.23 7.49
C VAL A 56 4.84 -6.88 7.60
N GLY A 57 5.77 -6.29 8.37
CA GLY A 57 7.11 -6.85 8.59
C GLY A 57 7.09 -8.21 9.29
N ALA A 58 6.20 -8.39 10.27
CA ALA A 58 6.00 -9.67 10.95
C ALA A 58 5.38 -10.75 10.04
N GLY A 59 4.62 -10.34 9.02
CA GLY A 59 4.04 -11.24 8.02
C GLY A 59 4.98 -11.61 6.87
N VAL A 60 6.19 -11.06 6.83
CA VAL A 60 7.21 -11.39 5.81
C VAL A 60 7.71 -12.81 6.00
N ASP A 61 7.49 -13.66 5.00
CA ASP A 61 8.08 -14.98 4.94
C ASP A 61 9.50 -14.90 4.36
N PHE A 62 10.48 -14.96 5.25
CA PHE A 62 11.90 -14.94 4.85
C PHE A 62 12.32 -16.18 4.06
N GLY A 63 11.61 -17.31 4.20
CA GLY A 63 11.84 -18.51 3.41
C GLY A 63 11.57 -18.26 1.93
N ILE A 64 10.43 -17.63 1.62
CA ILE A 64 10.08 -17.23 0.25
C ILE A 64 11.05 -16.16 -0.26
N LEU A 65 11.40 -15.18 0.58
CA LEU A 65 12.31 -14.11 0.19
C LEU A 65 13.70 -14.63 -0.21
N PHE A 66 14.27 -15.56 0.55
CA PHE A 66 15.60 -16.11 0.25
C PHE A 66 15.56 -17.24 -0.79
N GLY A 67 14.43 -17.94 -0.93
CA GLY A 67 14.26 -19.00 -1.93
C GLY A 67 14.26 -18.46 -3.36
N ASP A 68 13.55 -17.36 -3.60
CA ASP A 68 13.40 -16.73 -4.92
C ASP A 68 13.79 -15.25 -4.93
N PHE A 69 14.88 -14.92 -4.23
CA PHE A 69 15.36 -13.55 -4.03
C PHE A 69 15.46 -12.75 -5.34
N ALA A 70 16.05 -13.36 -6.38
CA ALA A 70 16.23 -12.69 -7.67
C ALA A 70 14.89 -12.35 -8.34
N THR A 71 13.91 -13.23 -8.25
CA THR A 71 12.57 -13.00 -8.81
C THR A 71 11.84 -11.90 -8.06
N ILE A 72 11.86 -11.93 -6.72
CA ILE A 72 11.17 -10.93 -5.89
C ILE A 72 11.78 -9.55 -6.08
N VAL A 73 13.10 -9.44 -6.04
CA VAL A 73 13.81 -8.17 -6.29
C VAL A 73 13.57 -7.69 -7.71
N GLY A 74 13.65 -8.58 -8.70
CA GLY A 74 13.37 -8.26 -10.11
C GLY A 74 11.95 -7.74 -10.32
N LEU A 75 10.94 -8.38 -9.71
CA LEU A 75 9.54 -7.92 -9.76
C LEU A 75 9.37 -6.58 -9.05
N THR A 76 10.01 -6.37 -7.90
CA THR A 76 9.96 -5.11 -7.16
C THR A 76 10.51 -3.96 -7.99
N PHE A 77 11.69 -4.13 -8.57
CA PHE A 77 12.27 -3.15 -9.49
C PHE A 77 11.41 -2.96 -10.74
N GLY A 78 10.86 -4.04 -11.31
CA GLY A 78 9.96 -4.00 -12.44
C GLY A 78 8.74 -3.12 -12.18
N VAL A 79 8.07 -3.30 -11.04
CA VAL A 79 6.92 -2.49 -10.63
C VAL A 79 7.32 -1.02 -10.48
N ILE A 80 8.42 -0.72 -9.79
CA ILE A 80 8.89 0.65 -9.59
C ILE A 80 9.23 1.31 -10.92
N VAL A 81 9.93 0.61 -11.81
CA VAL A 81 10.34 1.15 -13.12
C VAL A 81 9.14 1.38 -14.01
N VAL A 82 8.23 0.42 -14.15
CA VAL A 82 7.03 0.57 -15.00
C VAL A 82 6.16 1.72 -14.50
N LYS A 83 5.87 1.77 -13.20
CA LYS A 83 5.11 2.88 -12.60
C LYS A 83 5.86 4.20 -12.73
N GLY A 84 7.17 4.20 -12.51
CA GLY A 84 8.02 5.38 -12.66
C GLY A 84 7.98 5.93 -14.08
N ILE A 85 8.05 5.09 -15.12
CA ILE A 85 7.95 5.52 -16.51
C ILE A 85 6.58 6.16 -16.78
N VAL A 86 5.49 5.51 -16.36
CA VAL A 86 4.14 6.03 -16.54
C VAL A 86 3.97 7.38 -15.84
N LEU A 87 4.40 7.47 -14.56
CA LEU A 87 4.30 8.70 -13.78
C LEU A 87 5.17 9.82 -14.35
N TYR A 88 6.37 9.49 -14.81
CA TYR A 88 7.25 10.46 -15.47
C TYR A 88 6.63 10.99 -16.76
N ALA A 89 6.02 10.11 -17.57
CA ALA A 89 5.29 10.50 -18.79
C ALA A 89 4.09 11.41 -18.44
N LEU A 90 3.33 11.08 -17.39
CA LEU A 90 2.25 11.92 -16.89
C LEU A 90 2.76 13.29 -16.40
N ALA A 91 3.80 13.30 -15.56
CA ALA A 91 4.41 14.52 -15.04
C ALA A 91 4.86 15.44 -16.17
N ARG A 92 5.37 14.86 -17.26
CA ARG A 92 5.76 15.60 -18.46
C ARG A 92 4.56 16.12 -19.24
N LEU A 93 3.49 15.34 -19.32
CA LEU A 93 2.22 15.73 -19.97
C LEU A 93 1.56 16.91 -19.25
N PHE A 94 1.58 16.87 -17.89
CA PHE A 94 1.06 17.94 -17.03
C PHE A 94 2.04 19.11 -16.83
N ARG A 95 3.17 19.11 -17.54
CA ARG A 95 4.19 20.16 -17.54
C ARG A 95 4.78 20.46 -16.16
N LEU A 96 4.90 19.43 -15.31
CA LEU A 96 5.66 19.56 -14.06
C LEU A 96 7.14 19.82 -14.39
N GLU A 97 7.75 20.79 -13.72
CA GLU A 97 9.13 21.18 -14.01
C GLU A 97 10.08 20.89 -12.83
N GLY A 98 11.36 20.70 -13.16
CA GLY A 98 12.42 20.59 -12.18
C GLY A 98 12.24 19.49 -11.14
N ALA A 99 12.39 19.86 -9.86
CA ALA A 99 12.32 18.97 -8.72
C ALA A 99 10.94 18.32 -8.54
N ASP A 100 9.86 19.06 -8.84
CA ASP A 100 8.49 18.57 -8.65
C ASP A 100 8.18 17.35 -9.51
N ARG A 101 8.73 17.29 -10.72
CA ARG A 101 8.60 16.12 -11.61
C ARG A 101 9.19 14.87 -10.97
N TRP A 102 10.38 14.98 -10.41
CA TRP A 102 11.07 13.86 -9.79
C TRP A 102 10.42 13.44 -8.48
N LEU A 103 10.02 14.40 -7.65
CA LEU A 103 9.30 14.15 -6.41
C LEU A 103 7.97 13.42 -6.67
N PHE A 104 7.21 13.89 -7.67
CA PHE A 104 5.97 13.24 -8.10
C PHE A 104 6.22 11.80 -8.59
N THR A 105 7.23 11.62 -9.44
CA THR A 105 7.54 10.32 -10.02
C THR A 105 8.03 9.33 -8.97
N LEU A 106 9.00 9.71 -8.14
CA LEU A 106 9.57 8.83 -7.12
C LEU A 106 8.59 8.54 -5.99
N GLY A 107 7.83 9.55 -5.56
CA GLY A 107 6.88 9.41 -4.45
C GLY A 107 5.72 8.47 -4.74
N LEU A 108 5.30 8.38 -6.01
CA LEU A 108 4.15 7.56 -6.41
C LEU A 108 4.55 6.25 -7.13
N ALA A 109 5.84 6.03 -7.42
CA ALA A 109 6.30 4.83 -8.14
C ALA A 109 6.15 3.54 -7.31
N GLN A 110 6.06 3.63 -6.00
CA GLN A 110 5.87 2.47 -5.12
C GLN A 110 4.49 1.80 -5.32
N ALA A 111 4.39 0.53 -4.98
CA ALA A 111 3.10 -0.10 -4.79
C ALA A 111 2.49 0.44 -3.49
N GLY A 112 1.27 0.97 -3.54
CA GLY A 112 0.62 1.55 -2.36
C GLY A 112 0.11 0.49 -1.38
N GLU A 113 -0.21 0.91 -0.16
CA GLU A 113 -0.79 0.07 0.92
C GLU A 113 -2.08 -0.63 0.53
N PHE A 114 -2.83 -0.09 -0.40
CA PHE A 114 -4.02 -0.73 -0.97
C PHE A 114 -3.71 -2.08 -1.64
N GLY A 115 -2.46 -2.30 -2.07
CA GLY A 115 -2.01 -3.59 -2.58
C GLY A 115 -2.26 -4.72 -1.61
N PHE A 116 -1.99 -4.53 -0.31
CA PHE A 116 -2.25 -5.56 0.72
C PHE A 116 -3.74 -5.84 0.90
N VAL A 117 -4.58 -4.81 0.85
CA VAL A 117 -6.03 -4.95 0.96
C VAL A 117 -6.58 -5.75 -0.22
N LEU A 118 -6.13 -5.45 -1.44
CA LEU A 118 -6.54 -6.16 -2.65
C LEU A 118 -6.06 -7.62 -2.66
N LEU A 119 -4.82 -7.87 -2.24
CA LEU A 119 -4.27 -9.22 -2.11
C LEU A 119 -5.02 -10.04 -1.06
N GLY A 120 -5.30 -9.46 0.10
CA GLY A 120 -6.10 -10.10 1.14
C GLY A 120 -7.52 -10.43 0.68
N PHE A 121 -8.16 -9.52 -0.04
CA PHE A 121 -9.47 -9.75 -0.64
C PHE A 121 -9.44 -10.85 -1.71
N SER A 122 -8.44 -10.82 -2.59
CA SER A 122 -8.26 -11.84 -3.63
C SER A 122 -8.02 -13.22 -3.05
N LEU A 123 -7.27 -13.30 -1.95
CA LEU A 123 -7.00 -14.54 -1.23
C LEU A 123 -8.28 -15.10 -0.58
N GLN A 124 -9.09 -14.25 0.08
CA GLN A 124 -10.37 -14.66 0.69
C GLN A 124 -11.37 -15.16 -0.33
N ASN A 125 -11.36 -14.62 -1.55
CA ASN A 125 -12.24 -15.05 -2.64
C ASN A 125 -11.65 -16.16 -3.50
N HIS A 126 -10.52 -16.77 -3.09
CA HIS A 126 -9.82 -17.81 -3.85
C HIS A 126 -9.48 -17.41 -5.30
N ALA A 127 -9.33 -16.09 -5.56
CA ALA A 127 -9.00 -15.56 -6.89
C ALA A 127 -7.53 -15.78 -7.26
N ILE A 128 -6.65 -15.89 -6.25
CA ILE A 128 -5.22 -16.14 -6.43
C ILE A 128 -4.72 -17.21 -5.45
N PRO A 129 -3.70 -18.00 -5.82
CA PRO A 129 -3.06 -18.96 -4.92
C PRO A 129 -2.38 -18.25 -3.73
N PRO A 130 -2.35 -18.88 -2.53
CA PRO A 130 -1.69 -18.29 -1.35
C PRO A 130 -0.21 -17.95 -1.57
N GLU A 131 0.51 -18.79 -2.32
CA GLU A 131 1.93 -18.58 -2.63
C GLU A 131 2.17 -17.32 -3.46
N LEU A 132 1.28 -17.08 -4.44
CA LEU A 132 1.34 -15.87 -5.26
C LEU A 132 0.99 -14.62 -4.43
N ALA A 133 -0.01 -14.72 -3.55
CA ALA A 133 -0.37 -13.62 -2.66
C ALA A 133 0.79 -13.25 -1.72
N ALA A 134 1.49 -14.25 -1.17
CA ALA A 134 2.66 -14.05 -0.32
C ALA A 134 3.81 -13.35 -1.09
N THR A 135 4.13 -13.83 -2.30
CA THR A 135 5.15 -13.24 -3.17
C THR A 135 4.82 -11.79 -3.53
N LEU A 136 3.58 -11.52 -3.95
CA LEU A 136 3.14 -10.16 -4.29
C LEU A 136 3.13 -9.23 -3.08
N SER A 137 2.77 -9.74 -1.89
CA SER A 137 2.84 -8.96 -0.64
C SER A 137 4.28 -8.55 -0.31
N LEU A 138 5.25 -9.45 -0.53
CA LEU A 138 6.68 -9.14 -0.39
C LEU A 138 7.13 -8.06 -1.39
N VAL A 139 6.71 -8.15 -2.64
CA VAL A 139 7.01 -7.13 -3.67
C VAL A 139 6.45 -5.77 -3.26
N VAL A 140 5.22 -5.71 -2.77
CA VAL A 140 4.59 -4.47 -2.27
C VAL A 140 5.39 -3.92 -1.10
N ALA A 141 5.68 -4.73 -0.07
CA ALA A 141 6.44 -4.33 1.11
C ALA A 141 7.83 -3.78 0.76
N LEU A 142 8.57 -4.51 -0.10
CA LEU A 142 9.91 -4.09 -0.54
C LEU A 142 9.87 -2.80 -1.36
N SER A 143 8.85 -2.61 -2.23
CA SER A 143 8.72 -1.38 -3.00
C SER A 143 8.50 -0.16 -2.09
N MET A 144 7.73 -0.32 -1.01
CA MET A 144 7.51 0.72 -0.01
C MET A 144 8.77 1.03 0.80
N LEU A 145 9.55 0.00 1.13
CA LEU A 145 10.80 0.14 1.87
C LEU A 145 11.90 0.81 1.04
N LEU A 146 11.95 0.55 -0.27
CA LEU A 146 12.93 1.14 -1.18
C LEU A 146 12.69 2.62 -1.46
N THR A 147 11.45 3.09 -1.43
CA THR A 147 11.08 4.46 -1.79
C THR A 147 11.78 5.53 -0.94
N PRO A 148 11.82 5.45 0.41
CA PRO A 148 12.62 6.39 1.21
C PRO A 148 14.10 6.39 0.85
N GLY A 149 14.66 5.21 0.54
CA GLY A 149 16.04 5.08 0.07
C GLY A 149 16.30 5.81 -1.25
N LEU A 150 15.36 5.72 -2.20
CA LEU A 150 15.43 6.45 -3.47
C LEU A 150 15.35 7.97 -3.26
N PHE A 151 14.54 8.46 -2.32
CA PHE A 151 14.50 9.87 -1.95
C PHE A 151 15.80 10.35 -1.35
N ILE A 152 16.42 9.60 -0.44
CA ILE A 152 17.72 9.93 0.16
C ILE A 152 18.80 9.99 -0.91
N LEU A 153 18.80 9.06 -1.86
CA LEU A 153 19.73 9.06 -2.98
C LEU A 153 19.54 10.28 -3.89
N TYR A 154 18.29 10.60 -4.19
CA TYR A 154 17.95 11.78 -4.99
C TYR A 154 18.40 13.06 -4.32
N ASP A 155 18.11 13.22 -3.03
CA ASP A 155 18.46 14.39 -2.23
C ASP A 155 19.98 14.60 -2.17
N ARG A 156 20.74 13.53 -1.97
CA ARG A 156 22.21 13.57 -2.00
C ARG A 156 22.77 13.98 -3.36
N HIS A 157 22.15 13.56 -4.46
CA HIS A 157 22.65 13.89 -5.81
C HIS A 157 22.26 15.30 -6.26
N VAL A 158 21.09 15.79 -5.89
CA VAL A 158 20.56 17.09 -6.34
C VAL A 158 21.03 18.24 -5.44
N LEU A 159 21.19 18.01 -4.13
CA LEU A 159 21.67 19.03 -3.20
C LEU A 159 23.22 19.12 -3.12
N SER A 160 23.93 18.16 -3.70
CA SER A 160 25.41 18.20 -3.78
C SER A 160 25.95 18.86 -5.06
N THR A 161 25.04 19.37 -5.92
CA THR A 161 25.40 20.15 -7.13
C THR A 161 24.98 21.59 -6.98
#